data_52fa189de8247b456e7b8ec07a7053aa
#
_entry.id   52fa189de8247b456e7b8ec07a7053aa
#
_cell.length_a   1.000
_cell.length_b   1.000
_cell.length_c   1.000
_cell.angle_alpha   90.00
_cell.angle_beta   90.00
_cell.angle_gamma   90.00
#
_symmetry.space_group_name_H-M   'P 1'
#
loop_
_entity.id
_entity.type
_entity.pdbx_description
1 polymer ?
#
loop_
_entity_poly.entity_id
_entity_poly.type
_entity_poly.pdbx_seq_one_letter_code
_entity_poly.pdbx_strand_id
1 'polypeptide(L)'
;IRYNMAIAEEGIRGNYGANIGSVLLDMEGDNLRVKAKAMAAAGSDARMNGCEQPVVINSGSGNQGITSSVPVIVYARAMEVGEEKMLRALTLSNLTTIHEKTPIGRLSAYCGAVSAGAGAGAGIAYLCGGDYDVIAHTVVNALAIVSGIVCDGAKASCAAKIAAAVDA
;
A
#
# COMPACT_ATOMS: atom_id res chain seq x y z
N ILE A 1 3.25 11.37 -4.36
CA ILE A 1 1.93 11.21 -4.95
C ILE A 1 2.06 10.82 -6.43
N ARG A 2 2.54 11.69 -7.29
CA ARG A 2 2.50 11.53 -8.76
C ARG A 2 3.12 10.22 -9.25
N TYR A 3 4.35 9.89 -8.88
CA TYR A 3 5.06 8.72 -9.40
C TYR A 3 4.41 7.39 -8.99
N ASN A 4 4.08 7.22 -7.71
CA ASN A 4 3.48 5.98 -7.23
C ASN A 4 2.06 5.76 -7.80
N MET A 5 1.31 6.83 -8.02
CA MET A 5 0.01 6.72 -8.72
C MET A 5 0.19 6.39 -10.20
N ALA A 6 1.16 7.00 -10.88
CA ALA A 6 1.38 6.74 -12.31
C ALA A 6 1.71 5.27 -12.58
N ILE A 7 2.61 4.65 -11.78
CA ILE A 7 2.93 3.24 -11.95
C ILE A 7 1.76 2.32 -11.55
N ALA A 8 0.93 2.71 -10.56
CA ALA A 8 -0.26 1.96 -10.20
C ALA A 8 -1.32 1.98 -11.32
N GLU A 9 -1.54 3.15 -11.92
CA GLU A 9 -2.44 3.33 -13.07
C GLU A 9 -1.94 2.56 -14.29
N GLU A 10 -0.63 2.57 -14.53
CA GLU A 10 0.01 1.77 -15.59
C GLU A 10 -0.16 0.27 -15.34
N GLY A 11 0.02 -0.18 -14.11
CA GLY A 11 -0.15 -1.58 -13.73
C GLY A 11 -1.57 -2.10 -13.93
N ILE A 12 -2.60 -1.26 -13.73
CA ILE A 12 -4.00 -1.63 -14.03
C ILE A 12 -4.25 -1.73 -15.53
N ARG A 13 -3.65 -0.85 -16.34
CA ARG A 13 -3.87 -0.82 -17.80
C ARG A 13 -3.02 -1.83 -18.57
N GLY A 14 -1.84 -2.10 -18.06
CA GLY A 14 -0.86 -2.96 -18.70
C GLY A 14 -1.05 -4.44 -18.38
N ASN A 15 -0.11 -5.24 -18.87
CA ASN A 15 -0.08 -6.68 -18.60
C ASN A 15 1.25 -7.01 -17.91
N TYR A 16 1.24 -6.97 -16.58
CA TYR A 16 2.42 -7.14 -15.75
C TYR A 16 2.24 -8.27 -14.73
N GLY A 17 3.20 -9.19 -14.70
CA GLY A 17 3.23 -10.25 -13.70
C GLY A 17 1.97 -11.11 -13.72
N ALA A 18 1.31 -11.26 -12.57
CA ALA A 18 0.06 -12.01 -12.44
C ALA A 18 -1.20 -11.14 -12.60
N ASN A 19 -1.04 -9.85 -12.91
CA ASN A 19 -2.16 -8.89 -13.03
C ASN A 19 -3.09 -8.88 -11.81
N ILE A 20 -2.53 -9.00 -10.61
CA ILE A 20 -3.29 -9.12 -9.35
C ILE A 20 -4.31 -7.99 -9.21
N GLY A 21 -3.93 -6.75 -9.54
CA GLY A 21 -4.85 -5.62 -9.45
C GLY A 21 -6.08 -5.77 -10.34
N SER A 22 -5.90 -6.09 -11.63
CA SER A 22 -7.01 -6.29 -12.57
C SER A 22 -7.88 -7.48 -12.18
N VAL A 23 -7.25 -8.59 -11.77
CA VAL A 23 -7.97 -9.79 -11.29
C VAL A 23 -8.86 -9.47 -10.08
N LEU A 24 -8.36 -8.68 -9.12
CA LEU A 24 -9.15 -8.28 -7.95
C LEU A 24 -10.36 -7.43 -8.34
N LEU A 25 -10.19 -6.47 -9.26
CA LEU A 25 -11.31 -5.67 -9.76
C LEU A 25 -12.36 -6.51 -10.49
N ASP A 26 -11.92 -7.48 -11.28
CA ASP A 26 -12.83 -8.38 -12.01
C ASP A 26 -13.59 -9.31 -11.07
N MET A 27 -12.96 -9.83 -10.01
CA MET A 27 -13.56 -10.79 -9.08
C MET A 27 -14.42 -10.15 -8.00
N GLU A 28 -13.98 -9.01 -7.44
CA GLU A 28 -14.60 -8.41 -6.25
C GLU A 28 -15.35 -7.10 -6.55
N GLY A 29 -15.25 -6.60 -7.80
CA GLY A 29 -15.90 -5.37 -8.24
C GLY A 29 -15.09 -4.11 -7.91
N ASP A 30 -15.57 -2.96 -8.43
CA ASP A 30 -14.90 -1.64 -8.32
C ASP A 30 -15.43 -0.83 -7.13
N ASN A 31 -15.43 -1.40 -5.93
CA ASN A 31 -15.67 -0.61 -4.72
C ASN A 31 -14.37 0.01 -4.19
N LEU A 32 -14.48 1.01 -3.32
CA LEU A 32 -13.33 1.79 -2.86
C LEU A 32 -12.25 0.93 -2.17
N ARG A 33 -12.66 -0.04 -1.33
CA ARG A 33 -11.75 -0.96 -0.65
C ARG A 33 -10.97 -1.81 -1.66
N VAL A 34 -11.68 -2.43 -2.60
CA VAL A 34 -11.08 -3.25 -3.65
C VAL A 34 -10.16 -2.43 -4.54
N LYS A 35 -10.61 -1.24 -4.94
CA LYS A 35 -9.79 -0.31 -5.75
C LYS A 35 -8.49 0.07 -5.07
N ALA A 36 -8.50 0.34 -3.77
CA ALA A 36 -7.30 0.70 -3.02
C ALA A 36 -6.25 -0.43 -3.02
N LYS A 37 -6.67 -1.66 -2.69
CA LYS A 37 -5.76 -2.82 -2.70
C LYS A 37 -5.32 -3.21 -4.12
N ALA A 38 -6.22 -3.14 -5.09
CA ALA A 38 -5.94 -3.46 -6.48
C ALA A 38 -4.92 -2.52 -7.11
N MET A 39 -5.08 -1.21 -6.90
CA MET A 39 -4.14 -0.19 -7.39
C MET A 39 -2.74 -0.38 -6.79
N ALA A 40 -2.63 -0.65 -5.49
CA ALA A 40 -1.35 -0.91 -4.85
C ALA A 40 -0.68 -2.19 -5.37
N ALA A 41 -1.45 -3.27 -5.54
CA ALA A 41 -0.98 -4.52 -6.11
C ALA A 41 -0.52 -4.35 -7.56
N ALA A 42 -1.29 -3.66 -8.39
CA ALA A 42 -0.95 -3.38 -9.79
C ALA A 42 0.34 -2.58 -9.93
N GLY A 43 0.55 -1.57 -9.09
CA GLY A 43 1.80 -0.81 -9.06
C GLY A 43 3.01 -1.69 -8.74
N SER A 44 2.85 -2.67 -7.85
CA SER A 44 3.88 -3.67 -7.58
C SER A 44 4.09 -4.64 -8.73
N ASP A 45 3.02 -5.12 -9.37
CA ASP A 45 3.12 -5.98 -10.55
C ASP A 45 3.90 -5.28 -11.66
N ALA A 46 3.55 -4.04 -11.98
CA ALA A 46 4.27 -3.25 -12.97
C ALA A 46 5.76 -3.10 -12.60
N ARG A 47 6.04 -2.69 -11.35
CA ARG A 47 7.41 -2.48 -10.88
C ARG A 47 8.26 -3.75 -10.92
N MET A 48 7.70 -4.89 -10.49
CA MET A 48 8.44 -6.16 -10.41
C MET A 48 8.63 -6.85 -11.76
N ASN A 49 7.92 -6.40 -12.79
CA ASN A 49 7.90 -7.04 -14.10
C ASN A 49 8.34 -6.08 -15.24
N GLY A 50 9.21 -5.12 -14.94
CA GLY A 50 9.96 -4.35 -15.93
C GLY A 50 9.36 -3.02 -16.38
N CYS A 51 8.35 -2.49 -15.69
CA CYS A 51 7.89 -1.13 -15.95
C CYS A 51 8.98 -0.12 -15.54
N GLU A 52 9.36 0.75 -16.48
CA GLU A 52 10.44 1.72 -16.29
C GLU A 52 10.02 2.99 -15.52
N GLN A 53 8.75 3.10 -15.13
CA GLN A 53 8.28 4.27 -14.39
C GLN A 53 8.92 4.37 -13.01
N PRO A 54 9.37 5.58 -12.61
CA PRO A 54 9.98 5.79 -11.31
C PRO A 54 8.96 5.66 -10.16
N VAL A 55 9.46 5.24 -9.00
CA VAL A 55 8.67 5.17 -7.77
C VAL A 55 9.36 5.92 -6.63
N VAL A 56 8.57 6.46 -5.71
CA VAL A 56 9.07 6.98 -4.44
C VAL A 56 9.10 5.85 -3.43
N ILE A 57 10.26 5.63 -2.85
CA ILE A 57 10.51 4.54 -1.90
C ILE A 57 10.10 4.92 -0.47
N ASN A 58 9.81 3.91 0.35
CA ASN A 58 9.76 4.01 1.81
C ASN A 58 10.61 2.88 2.41
N SER A 59 11.38 3.18 3.46
CA SER A 59 12.21 2.21 4.18
C SER A 59 13.09 1.32 3.27
N GLY A 60 13.59 1.89 2.18
CA GLY A 60 14.49 1.22 1.24
C GLY A 60 13.80 0.39 0.15
N SER A 61 12.46 0.41 0.03
CA SER A 61 11.73 -0.37 -0.96
C SER A 61 10.68 0.46 -1.70
N GLY A 62 10.67 0.34 -3.04
CA GLY A 62 9.63 0.95 -3.88
C GLY A 62 8.25 0.33 -3.64
N ASN A 63 8.18 -0.98 -3.42
CA ASN A 63 6.92 -1.64 -3.07
C ASN A 63 6.32 -1.11 -1.77
N GLN A 64 7.16 -0.85 -0.75
CA GLN A 64 6.69 -0.22 0.49
C GLN A 64 6.19 1.22 0.24
N GLY A 65 6.89 1.99 -0.60
CA GLY A 65 6.45 3.33 -0.99
C GLY A 65 5.10 3.33 -1.73
N ILE A 66 4.90 2.38 -2.65
CA ILE A 66 3.61 2.19 -3.34
C ILE A 66 2.52 1.83 -2.33
N THR A 67 2.78 0.83 -1.48
CA THR A 67 1.81 0.31 -0.51
C THR A 67 1.39 1.34 0.53
N SER A 68 2.33 2.14 1.05
CA SER A 68 2.02 3.18 2.03
C SER A 68 1.37 4.42 1.43
N SER A 69 1.43 4.62 0.11
CA SER A 69 0.90 5.85 -0.50
C SER A 69 -0.34 5.65 -1.35
N VAL A 70 -0.35 4.66 -2.24
CA VAL A 70 -1.42 4.51 -3.23
C VAL A 70 -2.80 4.30 -2.60
N PRO A 71 -3.00 3.41 -1.60
CA PRO A 71 -4.31 3.24 -0.97
C PRO A 71 -4.82 4.52 -0.32
N VAL A 72 -3.95 5.26 0.37
CA VAL A 72 -4.29 6.54 1.02
C VAL A 72 -4.73 7.56 -0.02
N ILE A 73 -4.03 7.66 -1.15
CA ILE A 73 -4.38 8.59 -2.23
C ILE A 73 -5.73 8.20 -2.87
N VAL A 74 -5.97 6.91 -3.08
CA VAL A 74 -7.25 6.41 -3.62
C VAL A 74 -8.41 6.82 -2.72
N TYR A 75 -8.28 6.59 -1.41
CA TYR A 75 -9.29 7.02 -0.44
C TYR A 75 -9.46 8.55 -0.39
N ALA A 76 -8.35 9.28 -0.32
CA ALA A 76 -8.39 10.75 -0.28
C ALA A 76 -9.11 11.36 -1.49
N ARG A 77 -8.86 10.82 -2.68
CA ARG A 77 -9.53 11.25 -3.92
C ARG A 77 -11.02 10.89 -3.93
N ALA A 78 -11.37 9.68 -3.52
CA ALA A 78 -12.75 9.22 -3.47
C ALA A 78 -13.60 9.98 -2.43
N MET A 79 -12.97 10.42 -1.34
CA MET A 79 -13.60 11.22 -0.30
C MET A 79 -13.56 12.73 -0.60
N GLU A 80 -12.96 13.14 -1.72
CA GLU A 80 -12.82 14.54 -2.15
C GLU A 80 -12.20 15.46 -1.07
N VAL A 81 -11.28 14.91 -0.26
CA VAL A 81 -10.61 15.70 0.78
C VAL A 81 -9.62 16.69 0.18
N GLY A 82 -9.43 17.84 0.84
CA GLY A 82 -8.46 18.85 0.43
C GLY A 82 -7.01 18.31 0.48
N GLU A 83 -6.13 18.94 -0.32
CA GLU A 83 -4.73 18.54 -0.46
C GLU A 83 -3.99 18.46 0.88
N GLU A 84 -4.21 19.43 1.77
CA GLU A 84 -3.58 19.44 3.09
C GLU A 84 -3.94 18.20 3.91
N LYS A 85 -5.23 17.80 3.94
CA LYS A 85 -5.66 16.59 4.67
C LYS A 85 -5.07 15.32 4.06
N MET A 86 -4.99 15.23 2.74
CA MET A 86 -4.35 14.12 2.04
C MET A 86 -2.85 14.05 2.38
N LEU A 87 -2.13 15.18 2.38
CA LEU A 87 -0.71 15.22 2.73
C LEU A 87 -0.46 14.81 4.19
N ARG A 88 -1.32 15.22 5.13
CA ARG A 88 -1.25 14.78 6.53
C ARG A 88 -1.46 13.28 6.66
N ALA A 89 -2.44 12.72 5.98
CA ALA A 89 -2.70 11.28 5.95
C ALA A 89 -1.51 10.49 5.37
N LEU A 90 -0.92 10.98 4.28
CA LEU A 90 0.28 10.39 3.68
C LEU A 90 1.49 10.48 4.61
N THR A 91 1.64 11.59 5.33
CA THR A 91 2.71 11.75 6.33
C THR A 91 2.55 10.73 7.44
N LEU A 92 1.35 10.60 8.00
CA LEU A 92 1.04 9.61 9.03
C LEU A 92 1.34 8.20 8.54
N SER A 93 0.83 7.81 7.37
CA SER A 93 1.08 6.50 6.77
C SER A 93 2.57 6.20 6.60
N ASN A 94 3.32 7.14 6.05
CA ASN A 94 4.75 6.95 5.81
C ASN A 94 5.55 6.87 7.11
N LEU A 95 5.25 7.69 8.11
CA LEU A 95 5.92 7.68 9.40
C LEU A 95 5.60 6.39 10.18
N THR A 96 4.36 5.92 10.16
CA THR A 96 3.96 4.63 10.75
C THR A 96 4.74 3.48 10.09
N THR A 97 4.81 3.45 8.76
CA THR A 97 5.60 2.46 8.02
C THR A 97 7.07 2.47 8.43
N ILE A 98 7.69 3.65 8.56
CA ILE A 98 9.08 3.80 8.99
C ILE A 98 9.25 3.32 10.43
N HIS A 99 8.33 3.67 11.31
CA HIS A 99 8.34 3.26 12.71
C HIS A 99 8.32 1.73 12.83
N GLU A 100 7.39 1.07 12.14
CA GLU A 100 7.27 -0.40 12.11
C GLU A 100 8.51 -1.10 11.53
N LYS A 101 9.16 -0.46 10.54
CA LYS A 101 10.37 -1.02 9.91
C LYS A 101 11.64 -0.79 10.72
N THR A 102 11.68 0.19 11.59
CA THR A 102 12.90 0.55 12.34
C THR A 102 13.43 -0.60 13.19
N PRO A 103 12.62 -1.28 14.04
CA PRO A 103 13.12 -2.36 14.90
C PRO A 103 13.49 -3.63 14.12
N ILE A 104 12.86 -3.90 12.98
CA ILE A 104 13.13 -5.11 12.18
C ILE A 104 14.19 -4.91 11.10
N GLY A 105 14.60 -3.66 10.86
CA GLY A 105 15.63 -3.30 9.89
C GLY A 105 15.14 -3.24 8.44
N ARG A 106 15.97 -2.61 7.58
CA ARG A 106 15.64 -2.43 6.16
C ARG A 106 15.67 -3.74 5.37
N LEU A 107 16.66 -4.58 5.65
CA LEU A 107 16.78 -5.93 5.10
C LEU A 107 16.31 -6.92 6.15
N SER A 108 15.18 -7.55 5.91
CA SER A 108 14.50 -8.39 6.90
C SER A 108 13.76 -9.54 6.20
N ALA A 109 13.69 -10.67 6.87
CA ALA A 109 12.83 -11.78 6.47
C ALA A 109 11.33 -11.44 6.62
N TYR A 110 10.98 -10.49 7.47
CA TYR A 110 9.60 -10.01 7.59
C TYR A 110 9.25 -9.10 6.43
N CYS A 111 8.15 -9.36 5.77
CA CYS A 111 7.74 -8.64 4.57
C CYS A 111 7.37 -7.19 4.89
N GLY A 112 8.06 -6.24 4.26
CA GLY A 112 7.79 -4.81 4.42
C GLY A 112 6.42 -4.37 3.90
N ALA A 113 5.73 -5.21 3.11
CA ALA A 113 4.36 -4.93 2.70
C ALA A 113 3.42 -4.87 3.90
N VAL A 114 3.66 -5.70 4.95
CA VAL A 114 2.85 -5.70 6.18
C VAL A 114 2.94 -4.35 6.90
N SER A 115 4.17 -3.88 7.16
CA SER A 115 4.37 -2.55 7.78
C SER A 115 3.79 -1.41 6.95
N ALA A 116 3.92 -1.50 5.62
CA ALA A 116 3.39 -0.48 4.72
C ALA A 116 1.86 -0.52 4.61
N GLY A 117 1.25 -1.71 4.68
CA GLY A 117 -0.20 -1.89 4.75
C GLY A 117 -0.78 -1.32 6.04
N ALA A 118 -0.16 -1.63 7.19
CA ALA A 118 -0.54 -1.05 8.49
C ALA A 118 -0.42 0.48 8.48
N GLY A 119 0.66 1.01 7.88
CA GLY A 119 0.81 2.45 7.66
C GLY A 119 -0.30 3.04 6.80
N ALA A 120 -0.66 2.37 5.69
CA ALA A 120 -1.77 2.81 4.84
C ALA A 120 -3.10 2.82 5.60
N GLY A 121 -3.37 1.77 6.40
CA GLY A 121 -4.52 1.70 7.29
C GLY A 121 -4.60 2.88 8.25
N ALA A 122 -3.48 3.25 8.88
CA ALA A 122 -3.39 4.44 9.75
C ALA A 122 -3.76 5.73 9.01
N GLY A 123 -3.24 5.91 7.79
CA GLY A 123 -3.57 7.07 6.94
C GLY A 123 -5.05 7.11 6.54
N ILE A 124 -5.63 5.97 6.19
CA ILE A 124 -7.05 5.84 5.83
C ILE A 124 -7.93 6.11 7.06
N ALA A 125 -7.60 5.53 8.23
CA ALA A 125 -8.32 5.79 9.47
C ALA A 125 -8.37 7.30 9.79
N TYR A 126 -7.25 7.99 9.62
CA TYR A 126 -7.18 9.44 9.76
C TYR A 126 -8.09 10.17 8.77
N LEU A 127 -8.11 9.77 7.48
CA LEU A 127 -9.00 10.35 6.48
C LEU A 127 -10.46 10.22 6.87
N CYS A 128 -10.83 9.07 7.43
CA CYS A 128 -12.18 8.76 7.93
C CYS A 128 -12.55 9.49 9.23
N GLY A 129 -11.63 10.29 9.81
CA GLY A 129 -11.87 11.06 11.03
C GLY A 129 -11.58 10.28 12.31
N GLY A 130 -10.87 9.15 12.22
CA GLY A 130 -10.42 8.38 13.38
C GLY A 130 -9.50 9.22 14.28
N ASP A 131 -9.71 9.10 15.59
CA ASP A 131 -8.82 9.64 16.62
C ASP A 131 -7.59 8.75 16.83
N TYR A 132 -6.79 9.08 17.84
CA TYR A 132 -5.58 8.32 18.16
C TYR A 132 -5.88 6.83 18.43
N ASP A 133 -6.91 6.53 19.19
CA ASP A 133 -7.25 5.16 19.58
C ASP A 133 -7.69 4.34 18.36
N VAL A 134 -8.53 4.90 17.50
CA VAL A 134 -8.93 4.26 16.22
C VAL A 134 -7.72 3.98 15.35
N ILE A 135 -6.81 4.95 15.20
CA ILE A 135 -5.60 4.78 14.39
C ILE A 135 -4.68 3.70 14.99
N ALA A 136 -4.45 3.74 16.30
CA ALA A 136 -3.62 2.76 16.99
C ALA A 136 -4.19 1.34 16.87
N HIS A 137 -5.48 1.15 17.09
CA HIS A 137 -6.16 -0.13 16.91
C HIS A 137 -6.13 -0.61 15.46
N THR A 138 -6.25 0.29 14.49
CA THR A 138 -6.11 -0.06 13.06
C THR A 138 -4.73 -0.67 12.78
N VAL A 139 -3.66 -0.05 13.26
CA VAL A 139 -2.29 -0.57 13.10
C VAL A 139 -2.14 -1.95 13.75
N VAL A 140 -2.60 -2.09 15.00
CA VAL A 140 -2.51 -3.37 15.73
C VAL A 140 -3.29 -4.47 15.02
N ASN A 141 -4.50 -4.19 14.58
CA ASN A 141 -5.34 -5.16 13.88
C ASN A 141 -4.73 -5.60 12.55
N ALA A 142 -4.26 -4.64 11.73
CA ALA A 142 -3.59 -4.95 10.48
C ALA A 142 -2.36 -5.84 10.69
N LEU A 143 -1.52 -5.52 11.67
CA LEU A 143 -0.35 -6.34 12.01
C LEU A 143 -0.76 -7.73 12.49
N ALA A 144 -1.80 -7.86 13.30
CA ALA A 144 -2.27 -9.15 13.82
C ALA A 144 -2.81 -10.06 12.70
N ILE A 145 -3.56 -9.50 11.74
CA ILE A 145 -4.17 -10.25 10.64
C ILE A 145 -3.11 -10.85 9.69
N VAL A 146 -2.05 -10.09 9.37
CA VAL A 146 -1.07 -10.49 8.35
C VAL A 146 0.35 -10.68 8.91
N SER A 147 0.49 -10.93 10.20
CA SER A 147 1.79 -11.01 10.90
C SER A 147 2.73 -12.11 10.38
N GLY A 148 2.22 -13.15 9.79
CA GLY A 148 3.00 -14.31 9.32
C GLY A 148 3.61 -14.17 7.92
N ILE A 149 3.45 -13.04 7.23
CA ILE A 149 3.96 -12.87 5.88
C ILE A 149 5.49 -12.64 5.90
N VAL A 150 6.23 -13.57 5.29
CA VAL A 150 7.67 -13.46 5.13
C VAL A 150 8.06 -12.98 3.73
N CYS A 151 9.23 -12.35 3.64
CA CYS A 151 9.80 -11.92 2.38
C CYS A 151 10.52 -13.08 1.69
N ASP A 152 10.16 -13.35 0.45
CA ASP A 152 10.79 -14.34 -0.43
C ASP A 152 11.60 -13.68 -1.56
N GLY A 153 11.95 -12.42 -1.40
CA GLY A 153 12.66 -11.59 -2.37
C GLY A 153 11.74 -10.71 -3.22
N ALA A 154 12.35 -9.79 -3.96
CA ALA A 154 11.63 -8.88 -4.86
C ALA A 154 11.24 -9.62 -6.15
N LYS A 155 9.97 -9.93 -6.31
CA LYS A 155 9.42 -10.68 -7.45
C LYS A 155 7.89 -10.49 -7.60
N ALA A 156 7.29 -11.13 -8.59
CA ALA A 156 5.86 -11.02 -8.89
C ALA A 156 4.94 -11.34 -7.69
N SER A 157 5.33 -12.26 -6.79
CA SER A 157 4.57 -12.58 -5.57
C SER A 157 4.36 -11.38 -4.63
N CYS A 158 5.12 -10.30 -4.78
CA CYS A 158 4.95 -9.09 -3.98
C CYS A 158 3.56 -8.47 -4.13
N ALA A 159 2.97 -8.51 -5.33
CA ALA A 159 1.66 -7.91 -5.58
C ALA A 159 0.55 -8.56 -4.74
N ALA A 160 0.55 -9.90 -4.65
CA ALA A 160 -0.42 -10.62 -3.81
C ALA A 160 -0.24 -10.31 -2.31
N LYS A 161 1.01 -10.21 -1.84
CA LYS A 161 1.31 -9.84 -0.45
C LYS A 161 0.88 -8.42 -0.12
N ILE A 162 1.03 -7.50 -1.07
CA ILE A 162 0.57 -6.12 -0.94
C ILE A 162 -0.95 -6.06 -0.90
N ALA A 163 -1.64 -6.79 -1.79
CA ALA A 163 -3.09 -6.88 -1.76
C ALA A 163 -3.60 -7.35 -0.38
N ALA A 164 -3.02 -8.43 0.14
CA ALA A 164 -3.38 -8.96 1.47
C ALA A 164 -3.08 -7.96 2.60
N ALA A 165 -1.95 -7.26 2.55
CA ALA A 165 -1.56 -6.30 3.59
C ALA A 165 -2.40 -5.01 3.58
N VAL A 166 -2.91 -4.60 2.42
CA VAL A 166 -3.82 -3.44 2.30
C VAL A 166 -5.25 -3.82 2.65
N ASP A 167 -5.63 -5.09 2.46
CA ASP A 167 -6.98 -5.59 2.76
C ASP A 167 -7.20 -5.82 4.27
N ALA A 168 -6.13 -6.06 5.02
CA ALA A 168 -6.15 -6.29 6.46
C ALA A 168 -6.48 -5.03 7.26
#